data_3da0102dbd16cf0df1fc9737ff030e89
#
_entry.id   3da0102dbd16cf0df1fc9737ff030e89
#
_cell.length_a   1.000
_cell.length_b   1.000
_cell.length_c   1.000
_cell.angle_alpha   90.00
_cell.angle_beta   90.00
_cell.angle_gamma   90.00
#
_symmetry.space_group_name_H-M   'P 1'
#
loop_
_entity.id
_entity.type
_entity.pdbx_description
1 polymer ?
#
loop_
_entity_poly.entity_id
_entity_poly.type
_entity_poly.pdbx_seq_one_letter_code
_entity_poly.pdbx_strand_id
1 'polypeptide(L)'
;MRRPRLPALLLLLVWGLAGCQSRAEAPPLPAWQSPEGREHAELGHIRELSSGRLLTPAQLLERLAQAQRLLVGEKHDNPDHHALQLWLLRALDAQRPQGSLLLEMLQPVQQGQVDALKQQQTRPQDLPKALGWQDGWDWALYGPIVREALGQTYSLLAANLDTDEVRRIYRQSPALKGARSAAAKVQAVLLEQVRESHCGLLPESQLPAMLAVQQQRDRRIAERLLAAPQPALLLAGGYHVRKDIGVPLHLADLGAEGTTQVLMLAEVGQVVDAQMADYVWYTPALPEQDYCAQMRKGG
;
A
#
# COMPACT_ATOMS: atom_id res chain seq x y z
N MET A 1 7.77 84.92 8.38
CA MET A 1 6.68 83.97 8.67
C MET A 1 6.81 82.84 7.69
N ARG A 2 7.39 81.67 8.11
CA ARG A 2 7.55 80.45 7.27
C ARG A 2 6.50 79.46 7.69
N ARG A 3 5.62 78.97 6.77
CA ARG A 3 4.65 77.93 6.96
C ARG A 3 5.31 76.54 6.91
N PRO A 4 4.96 75.61 7.81
CA PRO A 4 5.47 74.22 7.72
C PRO A 4 4.70 73.42 6.68
N ARG A 5 5.44 72.65 5.87
CA ARG A 5 4.93 71.64 4.95
C ARG A 5 4.76 70.31 5.69
N LEU A 6 3.53 69.79 5.78
CA LEU A 6 3.25 68.48 6.22
C LEU A 6 3.67 67.45 5.10
N PRO A 7 4.28 66.34 5.46
CA PRO A 7 4.49 65.25 4.50
C PRO A 7 3.22 64.39 4.37
N ALA A 8 2.78 64.19 3.14
CA ALA A 8 1.69 63.27 2.82
C ALA A 8 2.16 61.81 3.04
N LEU A 9 1.55 61.13 3.98
CA LEU A 9 1.76 59.69 4.22
C LEU A 9 0.97 58.88 3.19
N LEU A 10 1.69 58.28 2.23
CA LEU A 10 1.12 57.34 1.26
C LEU A 10 0.88 56.01 1.96
N LEU A 11 -0.38 55.68 2.28
CA LEU A 11 -0.79 54.35 2.73
C LEU A 11 -0.87 53.43 1.51
N LEU A 12 0.13 52.56 1.33
CA LEU A 12 0.10 51.45 0.41
C LEU A 12 -0.80 50.35 0.98
N LEU A 13 -2.03 50.24 0.48
CA LEU A 13 -2.89 49.08 0.71
C LEU A 13 -2.35 47.89 -0.08
N VAL A 14 -1.67 46.98 0.60
CA VAL A 14 -1.31 45.66 0.07
C VAL A 14 -2.57 44.80 0.11
N TRP A 15 -3.24 44.66 -1.02
CA TRP A 15 -4.29 43.66 -1.19
C TRP A 15 -3.64 42.28 -1.24
N GLY A 16 -3.71 41.54 -0.13
CA GLY A 16 -3.37 40.13 -0.08
C GLY A 16 -4.34 39.36 -1.00
N LEU A 17 -3.87 38.94 -2.16
CA LEU A 17 -4.52 37.93 -2.98
C LEU A 17 -4.49 36.61 -2.20
N ALA A 18 -5.50 36.36 -1.41
CA ALA A 18 -5.82 35.02 -0.93
C ALA A 18 -6.23 34.20 -2.16
N GLY A 19 -5.23 33.63 -2.85
CA GLY A 19 -5.47 32.65 -3.91
C GLY A 19 -6.13 31.45 -3.26
N CYS A 20 -7.44 31.28 -3.46
CA CYS A 20 -8.08 29.99 -3.30
C CYS A 20 -7.39 29.03 -4.29
N GLN A 21 -6.40 28.27 -3.81
CA GLN A 21 -5.93 27.09 -4.53
C GLN A 21 -7.14 26.16 -4.60
N SER A 22 -7.81 26.14 -5.75
CA SER A 22 -8.80 25.09 -6.05
C SER A 22 -8.04 23.76 -5.98
N ARG A 23 -8.30 22.98 -4.94
CA ARG A 23 -7.85 21.59 -4.92
C ARG A 23 -8.40 20.93 -6.17
N ALA A 24 -7.52 20.25 -6.91
CA ALA A 24 -7.97 19.46 -8.05
C ALA A 24 -9.01 18.44 -7.57
N GLU A 25 -10.10 18.34 -8.28
CA GLU A 25 -11.17 17.40 -7.95
C GLU A 25 -10.64 15.96 -8.12
N ALA A 26 -10.96 15.08 -7.17
CA ALA A 26 -10.57 13.68 -7.28
C ALA A 26 -11.21 13.05 -8.53
N PRO A 27 -10.49 12.15 -9.23
CA PRO A 27 -11.05 11.47 -10.39
C PRO A 27 -12.33 10.69 -10.00
N PRO A 28 -13.22 10.38 -10.95
CA PRO A 28 -14.40 9.57 -10.67
C PRO A 28 -13.99 8.19 -10.16
N LEU A 29 -14.82 7.64 -9.25
CA LEU A 29 -14.59 6.28 -8.74
C LEU A 29 -14.69 5.25 -9.88
N PRO A 30 -13.87 4.19 -9.83
CA PRO A 30 -13.99 3.11 -10.79
C PRO A 30 -15.32 2.37 -10.63
N ALA A 31 -15.85 1.86 -11.73
CA ALA A 31 -16.98 0.93 -11.68
C ALA A 31 -16.51 -0.43 -11.14
N TRP A 32 -17.37 -1.08 -10.36
CA TRP A 32 -17.11 -2.41 -9.84
C TRP A 32 -17.00 -3.45 -10.96
N GLN A 33 -16.06 -4.36 -10.85
CA GLN A 33 -15.76 -5.41 -11.84
C GLN A 33 -16.12 -6.81 -11.34
N SER A 34 -15.80 -7.12 -10.05
CA SER A 34 -16.06 -8.43 -9.46
C SER A 34 -17.56 -8.70 -9.35
N PRO A 35 -18.00 -9.94 -9.58
CA PRO A 35 -19.43 -10.25 -9.73
C PRO A 35 -20.19 -10.48 -8.42
N GLU A 36 -19.51 -10.96 -7.36
CA GLU A 36 -20.15 -11.42 -6.14
C GLU A 36 -20.35 -10.29 -5.12
N GLY A 37 -21.36 -10.44 -4.28
CA GLY A 37 -21.63 -9.48 -3.19
C GLY A 37 -22.17 -8.12 -3.66
N ARG A 38 -22.68 -8.02 -4.91
CA ARG A 38 -23.18 -6.77 -5.50
C ARG A 38 -24.35 -6.16 -4.74
N GLU A 39 -25.12 -6.97 -4.04
CA GLU A 39 -26.28 -6.55 -3.24
C GLU A 39 -25.97 -6.51 -1.73
N HIS A 40 -24.71 -6.72 -1.35
CA HIS A 40 -24.34 -6.71 0.05
C HIS A 40 -24.48 -5.30 0.64
N ALA A 41 -25.05 -5.20 1.85
CA ALA A 41 -25.36 -3.91 2.49
C ALA A 41 -24.10 -3.03 2.74
N GLU A 42 -22.93 -3.63 2.87
CA GLU A 42 -21.67 -2.90 3.09
C GLU A 42 -20.91 -2.57 1.82
N LEU A 43 -21.41 -2.95 0.63
CA LEU A 43 -20.71 -2.66 -0.62
C LEU A 43 -20.47 -1.15 -0.78
N GLY A 44 -19.22 -0.79 -1.03
CA GLY A 44 -18.78 0.59 -1.19
C GLY A 44 -18.64 1.37 0.12
N HIS A 45 -19.01 0.80 1.27
CA HIS A 45 -18.81 1.46 2.55
C HIS A 45 -17.33 1.63 2.87
N ILE A 46 -17.01 2.83 3.30
CA ILE A 46 -15.70 3.18 3.88
C ILE A 46 -15.93 3.41 5.36
N ARG A 47 -15.24 2.66 6.22
CA ARG A 47 -15.40 2.76 7.67
C ARG A 47 -14.09 3.15 8.34
N GLU A 48 -14.15 4.15 9.21
CA GLU A 48 -13.10 4.43 10.20
C GLU A 48 -13.27 3.46 11.36
N LEU A 49 -12.33 2.55 11.53
CA LEU A 49 -12.50 1.39 12.41
C LEU A 49 -12.46 1.74 13.90
N SER A 50 -11.74 2.81 14.29
CA SER A 50 -11.67 3.25 15.69
C SER A 50 -12.98 3.83 16.23
N SER A 51 -13.79 4.45 15.35
CA SER A 51 -15.05 5.11 15.72
C SER A 51 -16.30 4.40 15.17
N GLY A 52 -16.12 3.48 14.22
CA GLY A 52 -17.21 2.83 13.47
C GLY A 52 -17.89 3.77 12.44
N ARG A 53 -17.40 5.02 12.28
CA ARG A 53 -18.02 6.02 11.41
C ARG A 53 -17.85 5.67 9.94
N LEU A 54 -18.92 5.83 9.17
CA LEU A 54 -18.88 5.78 7.71
C LEU A 54 -18.33 7.10 7.16
N LEU A 55 -17.46 6.98 6.16
CA LEU A 55 -16.83 8.10 5.47
C LEU A 55 -17.24 8.13 4.00
N THR A 56 -17.27 9.31 3.43
CA THR A 56 -17.26 9.47 1.98
C THR A 56 -15.84 9.29 1.43
N PRO A 57 -15.65 9.01 0.12
CA PRO A 57 -14.33 8.97 -0.49
C PRO A 57 -13.52 10.25 -0.28
N ALA A 58 -14.14 11.41 -0.36
CA ALA A 58 -13.48 12.68 -0.10
C ALA A 58 -12.98 12.80 1.35
N GLN A 59 -13.81 12.41 2.33
CA GLN A 59 -13.43 12.40 3.73
C GLN A 59 -12.29 11.42 4.03
N LEU A 60 -12.28 10.25 3.37
CA LEU A 60 -11.17 9.31 3.46
C LEU A 60 -9.89 9.95 2.93
N LEU A 61 -9.91 10.53 1.73
CA LEU A 61 -8.74 11.17 1.11
C LEU A 61 -8.16 12.28 2.00
N GLU A 62 -9.01 13.13 2.61
CA GLU A 62 -8.56 14.18 3.53
C GLU A 62 -7.77 13.61 4.73
N ARG A 63 -8.18 12.45 5.24
CA ARG A 63 -7.48 11.76 6.35
C ARG A 63 -6.18 11.13 5.89
N LEU A 64 -6.25 10.37 4.78
CA LEU A 64 -5.09 9.69 4.23
C LEU A 64 -4.00 10.66 3.77
N ALA A 65 -4.38 11.85 3.31
CA ALA A 65 -3.45 12.90 2.91
C ALA A 65 -2.57 13.41 4.07
N GLN A 66 -2.96 13.20 5.33
CA GLN A 66 -2.17 13.58 6.50
C GLN A 66 -1.10 12.56 6.88
N ALA A 67 -1.15 11.34 6.32
CA ALA A 67 -0.21 10.30 6.67
C ALA A 67 1.15 10.54 6.01
N GLN A 68 2.23 10.39 6.77
CA GLN A 68 3.58 10.33 6.21
C GLN A 68 3.82 9.00 5.53
N ARG A 69 3.25 7.93 6.06
CA ARG A 69 3.24 6.58 5.48
C ARG A 69 1.80 6.07 5.41
N LEU A 70 1.36 5.74 4.21
CA LEU A 70 0.09 5.10 3.96
C LEU A 70 0.35 3.69 3.44
N LEU A 71 -0.22 2.69 4.10
CA LEU A 71 -0.16 1.30 3.70
C LEU A 71 -1.57 0.89 3.22
N VAL A 72 -1.67 0.40 1.99
CA VAL A 72 -2.93 -0.06 1.41
C VAL A 72 -2.85 -1.55 1.16
N GLY A 73 -3.66 -2.31 1.90
CA GLY A 73 -3.76 -3.76 1.81
C GLY A 73 -4.81 -4.20 0.80
N GLU A 74 -4.49 -5.24 0.07
CA GLU A 74 -5.36 -5.76 -0.98
C GLU A 74 -5.43 -7.30 -1.00
N LYS A 75 -6.34 -7.87 -1.78
CA LYS A 75 -6.37 -9.25 -2.23
C LYS A 75 -5.85 -9.29 -3.66
N HIS A 76 -4.74 -10.00 -3.87
CA HIS A 76 -3.92 -9.94 -5.10
C HIS A 76 -4.65 -10.21 -6.41
N ASP A 77 -5.74 -10.94 -6.37
CA ASP A 77 -6.53 -11.32 -7.54
C ASP A 77 -7.80 -10.47 -7.73
N ASN A 78 -8.15 -9.57 -6.80
CA ASN A 78 -9.37 -8.78 -6.89
C ASN A 78 -9.18 -7.51 -7.74
N PRO A 79 -9.78 -7.41 -8.96
CA PRO A 79 -9.59 -6.27 -9.85
C PRO A 79 -10.13 -4.95 -9.29
N ASP A 80 -11.12 -4.98 -8.39
CA ASP A 80 -11.65 -3.78 -7.78
C ASP A 80 -10.67 -3.17 -6.79
N HIS A 81 -9.87 -4.00 -6.11
CA HIS A 81 -8.79 -3.52 -5.25
C HIS A 81 -7.74 -2.75 -6.06
N HIS A 82 -7.31 -3.28 -7.20
CA HIS A 82 -6.32 -2.62 -8.06
C HIS A 82 -6.86 -1.35 -8.71
N ALA A 83 -8.13 -1.34 -9.09
CA ALA A 83 -8.79 -0.14 -9.61
C ALA A 83 -8.86 0.96 -8.53
N LEU A 84 -9.18 0.61 -7.27
CA LEU A 84 -9.17 1.54 -6.15
C LEU A 84 -7.74 2.00 -5.77
N GLN A 85 -6.74 1.13 -5.83
CA GLN A 85 -5.34 1.51 -5.63
C GLN A 85 -4.88 2.56 -6.64
N LEU A 86 -5.20 2.37 -7.93
CA LEU A 86 -4.90 3.35 -8.97
C LEU A 86 -5.66 4.67 -8.74
N TRP A 87 -6.93 4.57 -8.37
CA TRP A 87 -7.73 5.74 -8.03
C TRP A 87 -7.16 6.51 -6.84
N LEU A 88 -6.81 5.82 -5.75
CA LEU A 88 -6.19 6.42 -4.56
C LEU A 88 -4.88 7.12 -4.90
N LEU A 89 -4.02 6.49 -5.70
CA LEU A 89 -2.74 7.05 -6.12
C LEU A 89 -2.93 8.39 -6.81
N ARG A 90 -3.86 8.48 -7.78
CA ARG A 90 -4.19 9.71 -8.51
C ARG A 90 -4.86 10.76 -7.64
N ALA A 91 -5.81 10.33 -6.82
CA ALA A 91 -6.58 11.23 -5.96
C ALA A 91 -5.74 11.86 -4.85
N LEU A 92 -4.79 11.11 -4.28
CA LEU A 92 -3.86 11.63 -3.28
C LEU A 92 -2.83 12.57 -3.89
N ASP A 93 -2.29 12.26 -5.07
CA ASP A 93 -1.33 13.13 -5.76
C ASP A 93 -1.96 14.49 -6.13
N ALA A 94 -3.26 14.51 -6.48
CA ALA A 94 -4.02 15.73 -6.70
C ALA A 94 -4.21 16.58 -5.42
N GLN A 95 -4.14 15.99 -4.23
CA GLN A 95 -4.29 16.69 -2.96
C GLN A 95 -2.98 17.17 -2.34
N ARG A 96 -1.92 16.38 -2.52
CA ARG A 96 -0.57 16.68 -2.01
C ARG A 96 0.48 16.01 -2.89
N PRO A 97 1.68 16.62 -3.07
CA PRO A 97 2.77 15.94 -3.75
C PRO A 97 3.08 14.60 -3.08
N GLN A 98 3.14 13.54 -3.87
CA GLN A 98 3.57 12.22 -3.41
C GLN A 98 5.11 12.16 -3.43
N GLY A 99 5.72 11.55 -2.40
CA GLY A 99 7.19 11.37 -2.33
C GLY A 99 7.63 10.06 -2.97
N SER A 100 6.92 8.97 -2.68
CA SER A 100 7.23 7.64 -3.23
C SER A 100 6.04 6.70 -3.24
N LEU A 101 6.06 5.76 -4.20
CA LEU A 101 5.23 4.56 -4.23
C LEU A 101 6.13 3.34 -4.05
N LEU A 102 5.81 2.50 -3.08
CA LEU A 102 6.48 1.23 -2.85
C LEU A 102 5.55 0.08 -3.25
N LEU A 103 6.06 -0.91 -3.97
CA LEU A 103 5.30 -2.09 -4.38
C LEU A 103 5.94 -3.37 -3.83
N GLU A 104 5.13 -4.20 -3.17
CA GLU A 104 5.52 -5.57 -2.81
C GLU A 104 5.85 -6.39 -4.06
N MET A 105 5.19 -6.14 -5.17
CA MET A 105 5.34 -6.85 -6.44
C MET A 105 6.68 -6.60 -7.14
N LEU A 106 7.50 -5.67 -6.64
CA LEU A 106 8.83 -5.37 -7.17
C LEU A 106 9.92 -5.87 -6.23
N GLN A 107 10.87 -6.58 -6.79
CA GLN A 107 12.08 -7.05 -6.10
C GLN A 107 13.24 -6.06 -6.25
N PRO A 108 14.18 -5.96 -5.29
CA PRO A 108 15.34 -5.08 -5.36
C PRO A 108 16.16 -5.20 -6.64
N VAL A 109 16.31 -6.41 -7.18
CA VAL A 109 17.02 -6.65 -8.46
C VAL A 109 16.39 -5.91 -9.65
N GLN A 110 15.10 -5.56 -9.58
CA GLN A 110 14.38 -4.83 -10.62
C GLN A 110 14.53 -3.29 -10.48
N GLN A 111 15.07 -2.77 -9.37
CA GLN A 111 15.12 -1.32 -9.14
C GLN A 111 15.89 -0.57 -10.24
N GLY A 112 16.99 -1.14 -10.73
CA GLY A 112 17.77 -0.53 -11.81
C GLY A 112 16.97 -0.36 -13.11
N GLN A 113 16.11 -1.34 -13.46
CA GLN A 113 15.22 -1.26 -14.61
C GLN A 113 14.12 -0.21 -14.40
N VAL A 114 13.55 -0.15 -13.19
CA VAL A 114 12.56 0.88 -12.83
C VAL A 114 13.16 2.28 -13.00
N ASP A 115 14.35 2.52 -12.44
CA ASP A 115 15.02 3.83 -12.48
C ASP A 115 15.37 4.22 -13.92
N ALA A 116 15.88 3.29 -14.71
CA ALA A 116 16.18 3.52 -16.12
C ALA A 116 14.92 3.85 -16.92
N LEU A 117 13.82 3.13 -16.70
CA LEU A 117 12.54 3.39 -17.36
C LEU A 117 11.96 4.76 -16.97
N LYS A 118 12.09 5.19 -15.72
CA LYS A 118 11.62 6.52 -15.30
C LYS A 118 12.33 7.66 -16.03
N GLN A 119 13.58 7.48 -16.43
CA GLN A 119 14.37 8.49 -17.16
C GLN A 119 14.06 8.53 -18.67
N GLN A 120 13.41 7.50 -19.23
CA GLN A 120 13.09 7.44 -20.65
C GLN A 120 11.88 8.29 -21.01
N GLN A 121 11.97 9.07 -22.08
CA GLN A 121 10.85 9.83 -22.63
C GLN A 121 9.78 8.93 -23.27
N THR A 122 10.21 7.84 -23.89
CA THR A 122 9.33 6.87 -24.56
C THR A 122 9.40 5.52 -23.84
N ARG A 123 8.24 4.96 -23.50
CA ARG A 123 8.16 3.65 -22.84
C ARG A 123 8.33 2.53 -23.87
N PRO A 124 9.01 1.42 -23.50
CA PRO A 124 9.05 0.21 -24.32
C PRO A 124 7.64 -0.33 -24.61
N GLN A 125 7.45 -0.94 -25.76
CA GLN A 125 6.18 -1.56 -26.12
C GLN A 125 5.87 -2.75 -25.18
N ASP A 126 6.88 -3.54 -24.83
CA ASP A 126 6.79 -4.65 -23.87
C ASP A 126 7.37 -4.22 -22.51
N LEU A 127 6.56 -3.50 -21.75
CA LEU A 127 6.95 -2.98 -20.43
C LEU A 127 7.19 -4.07 -19.38
N PRO A 128 6.37 -5.15 -19.28
CA PRO A 128 6.65 -6.28 -18.37
C PRO A 128 8.05 -6.86 -18.57
N LYS A 129 8.41 -7.14 -19.81
CA LYS A 129 9.73 -7.67 -20.15
C LYS A 129 10.86 -6.69 -19.80
N ALA A 130 10.68 -5.40 -20.08
CA ALA A 130 11.67 -4.38 -19.77
C ALA A 130 11.90 -4.20 -18.28
N LEU A 131 10.89 -4.46 -17.44
CA LEU A 131 10.95 -4.45 -15.98
C LEU A 131 11.47 -5.77 -15.39
N GLY A 132 11.57 -6.85 -16.19
CA GLY A 132 11.77 -8.20 -15.64
C GLY A 132 10.62 -8.60 -14.70
N TRP A 133 9.38 -8.26 -15.09
CA TRP A 133 8.19 -8.49 -14.26
C TRP A 133 8.03 -9.97 -13.95
N GLN A 134 7.73 -10.28 -12.68
CA GLN A 134 7.62 -11.67 -12.23
C GLN A 134 6.27 -12.27 -12.65
N ASP A 135 6.27 -13.48 -13.20
CA ASP A 135 5.07 -14.17 -13.69
C ASP A 135 4.01 -14.44 -12.59
N GLY A 136 4.42 -14.46 -11.32
CA GLY A 136 3.52 -14.62 -10.17
C GLY A 136 2.59 -13.44 -9.91
N TRP A 137 2.79 -12.29 -10.58
CA TRP A 137 1.97 -11.10 -10.44
C TRP A 137 1.26 -10.79 -11.76
N ASP A 138 -0.07 -10.85 -11.77
CA ASP A 138 -0.84 -10.58 -12.99
C ASP A 138 -0.64 -9.14 -13.46
N TRP A 139 0.03 -9.00 -14.61
CA TRP A 139 0.30 -7.69 -15.20
C TRP A 139 -0.97 -6.94 -15.59
N ALA A 140 -2.08 -7.63 -15.89
CA ALA A 140 -3.34 -6.97 -16.20
C ALA A 140 -3.86 -6.15 -15.01
N LEU A 141 -3.59 -6.61 -13.79
CA LEU A 141 -4.00 -5.96 -12.56
C LEU A 141 -3.01 -4.85 -12.12
N TYR A 142 -1.72 -5.15 -12.09
CA TYR A 142 -0.70 -4.22 -11.59
C TYR A 142 -0.15 -3.25 -12.63
N GLY A 143 -0.21 -3.61 -13.92
CA GLY A 143 0.34 -2.81 -15.00
C GLY A 143 -0.19 -1.38 -15.09
N PRO A 144 -1.48 -1.12 -14.88
CA PRO A 144 -2.01 0.25 -14.83
C PRO A 144 -1.36 1.12 -13.74
N ILE A 145 -1.15 0.56 -12.53
CA ILE A 145 -0.50 1.23 -11.40
C ILE A 145 0.96 1.53 -11.70
N VAL A 146 1.68 0.54 -12.24
CA VAL A 146 3.09 0.69 -12.61
C VAL A 146 3.28 1.74 -13.71
N ARG A 147 2.43 1.73 -14.76
CA ARG A 147 2.46 2.76 -15.82
C ARG A 147 2.20 4.15 -15.27
N GLU A 148 1.22 4.30 -14.39
CA GLU A 148 0.94 5.57 -13.70
C GLU A 148 2.19 6.06 -12.97
N ALA A 149 2.76 5.24 -12.08
CA ALA A 149 3.91 5.59 -11.27
C ALA A 149 5.17 5.91 -12.10
N LEU A 150 5.40 5.20 -13.20
CA LEU A 150 6.51 5.50 -14.12
C LEU A 150 6.34 6.86 -14.81
N GLY A 151 5.11 7.35 -14.99
CA GLY A 151 4.80 8.65 -15.58
C GLY A 151 4.95 9.82 -14.62
N GLN A 152 5.00 9.57 -13.33
CA GLN A 152 5.00 10.59 -12.27
C GLN A 152 6.42 11.01 -11.84
N THR A 153 6.52 12.11 -11.09
CA THR A 153 7.80 12.62 -10.58
C THR A 153 8.29 11.91 -9.33
N TYR A 154 7.38 11.34 -8.52
CA TYR A 154 7.75 10.61 -7.31
C TYR A 154 8.46 9.28 -7.61
N SER A 155 9.19 8.75 -6.64
CA SER A 155 9.95 7.50 -6.80
C SER A 155 9.03 6.28 -6.84
N LEU A 156 9.28 5.33 -7.74
CA LEU A 156 8.71 3.97 -7.71
C LEU A 156 9.78 3.02 -7.16
N LEU A 157 9.49 2.36 -6.04
CA LEU A 157 10.48 1.61 -5.27
C LEU A 157 10.07 0.14 -5.07
N ALA A 158 11.05 -0.74 -5.22
CA ALA A 158 10.91 -2.15 -4.88
C ALA A 158 10.89 -2.34 -3.36
N ALA A 159 9.91 -3.08 -2.85
CA ALA A 159 9.75 -3.30 -1.42
C ALA A 159 9.93 -4.75 -0.96
N ASN A 160 9.95 -5.72 -1.88
CA ASN A 160 10.06 -7.15 -1.55
C ASN A 160 11.51 -7.59 -1.25
N LEU A 161 11.66 -8.88 -0.99
CA LEU A 161 12.92 -9.62 -0.99
C LEU A 161 13.20 -10.15 -2.40
N ASP A 162 14.48 -10.29 -2.77
CA ASP A 162 14.87 -11.02 -3.97
C ASP A 162 14.66 -12.52 -3.78
N THR A 163 14.46 -13.24 -4.87
CA THR A 163 14.27 -14.70 -4.87
C THR A 163 15.41 -15.43 -4.15
N ASP A 164 16.66 -14.99 -4.34
CA ASP A 164 17.82 -15.62 -3.67
C ASP A 164 17.87 -15.28 -2.18
N GLU A 165 17.40 -14.10 -1.76
CA GLU A 165 17.21 -13.75 -0.35
C GLU A 165 16.15 -14.66 0.28
N VAL A 166 15.02 -14.86 -0.36
CA VAL A 166 13.97 -15.78 0.09
C VAL A 166 14.53 -17.19 0.28
N ARG A 167 15.25 -17.72 -0.71
CA ARG A 167 15.88 -19.04 -0.62
C ARG A 167 16.87 -19.15 0.53
N ARG A 168 17.67 -18.11 0.76
CA ARG A 168 18.63 -18.05 1.86
C ARG A 168 17.93 -18.00 3.22
N ILE A 169 16.94 -17.15 3.37
CA ILE A 169 16.14 -17.03 4.60
C ILE A 169 15.43 -18.35 4.89
N TYR A 170 14.81 -18.97 3.90
CA TYR A 170 14.16 -20.26 4.05
C TYR A 170 15.10 -21.35 4.59
N ARG A 171 16.34 -21.41 4.08
CA ARG A 171 17.33 -22.42 4.52
C ARG A 171 17.92 -22.14 5.90
N GLN A 172 18.07 -20.87 6.28
CA GLN A 172 18.77 -20.47 7.51
C GLN A 172 17.81 -20.11 8.64
N SER A 173 16.56 -19.77 8.32
CA SER A 173 15.52 -19.32 9.24
C SER A 173 16.06 -18.36 10.31
N PRO A 174 16.67 -17.22 9.91
CA PRO A 174 17.29 -16.30 10.86
C PRO A 174 16.26 -15.76 11.82
N ALA A 175 16.61 -15.71 13.11
CA ALA A 175 15.73 -15.13 14.12
C ALA A 175 15.46 -13.66 13.83
N LEU A 176 14.18 -13.26 13.86
CA LEU A 176 13.77 -11.89 13.74
C LEU A 176 14.14 -11.11 15.00
N LYS A 177 14.69 -9.90 14.83
CA LYS A 177 14.94 -8.96 15.93
C LYS A 177 13.79 -7.95 16.01
N GLY A 178 13.11 -7.90 17.14
CA GLY A 178 12.02 -6.95 17.39
C GLY A 178 11.12 -7.45 18.53
N ALA A 179 10.78 -6.57 19.46
CA ALA A 179 9.95 -6.94 20.60
C ALA A 179 8.48 -7.13 20.23
N ARG A 180 8.01 -6.39 19.23
CA ARG A 180 6.60 -6.39 18.79
C ARG A 180 6.38 -7.43 17.70
N SER A 181 7.15 -7.36 16.62
CA SER A 181 7.00 -8.24 15.47
C SER A 181 7.40 -9.70 15.76
N ALA A 182 8.31 -9.93 16.72
CA ALA A 182 8.71 -11.27 17.16
C ALA A 182 7.94 -11.76 18.40
N ALA A 183 6.88 -11.08 18.83
CA ALA A 183 6.07 -11.54 19.96
C ALA A 183 5.39 -12.88 19.67
N ALA A 184 5.35 -13.79 20.66
CA ALA A 184 4.83 -15.14 20.49
C ALA A 184 3.39 -15.17 19.91
N LYS A 185 2.54 -14.22 20.31
CA LYS A 185 1.17 -14.11 19.77
C LYS A 185 1.16 -13.77 18.28
N VAL A 186 2.10 -12.92 17.80
CA VAL A 186 2.22 -12.56 16.39
C VAL A 186 2.69 -13.75 15.58
N GLN A 187 3.71 -14.45 16.08
CA GLN A 187 4.22 -15.66 15.43
C GLN A 187 3.14 -16.75 15.32
N ALA A 188 2.32 -16.94 16.36
CA ALA A 188 1.24 -17.92 16.33
C ALA A 188 0.19 -17.62 15.24
N VAL A 189 -0.22 -16.34 15.09
CA VAL A 189 -1.16 -15.93 14.03
C VAL A 189 -0.55 -16.10 12.65
N LEU A 190 0.70 -15.70 12.46
CA LEU A 190 1.40 -15.86 11.18
C LEU A 190 1.63 -17.33 10.80
N LEU A 191 1.93 -18.19 11.78
CA LEU A 191 2.04 -19.64 11.53
C LEU A 191 0.72 -20.24 11.07
N GLU A 192 -0.39 -19.84 11.69
CA GLU A 192 -1.72 -20.30 11.27
C GLU A 192 -2.04 -19.82 9.87
N GLN A 193 -1.81 -18.55 9.58
CA GLN A 193 -1.95 -18.00 8.22
C GLN A 193 -1.12 -18.78 7.19
N VAL A 194 0.13 -19.14 7.53
CA VAL A 194 0.98 -19.96 6.65
C VAL A 194 0.36 -21.34 6.43
N ARG A 195 -0.20 -21.99 7.44
CA ARG A 195 -0.90 -23.28 7.28
C ARG A 195 -2.11 -23.16 6.37
N GLU A 196 -2.95 -22.16 6.61
CA GLU A 196 -4.17 -21.90 5.83
C GLU A 196 -3.84 -21.60 4.36
N SER A 197 -2.88 -20.70 4.10
CA SER A 197 -2.49 -20.31 2.73
C SER A 197 -1.83 -21.45 1.96
N HIS A 198 -1.33 -22.49 2.62
CA HIS A 198 -0.80 -23.70 2.00
C HIS A 198 -1.74 -24.91 2.18
N CYS A 199 -3.00 -24.68 2.58
CA CYS A 199 -4.04 -25.71 2.66
C CYS A 199 -3.69 -26.88 3.61
N GLY A 200 -2.83 -26.64 4.60
CA GLY A 200 -2.31 -27.69 5.48
C GLY A 200 -1.42 -28.72 4.80
N LEU A 201 -1.02 -28.47 3.54
CA LEU A 201 -0.17 -29.40 2.78
C LEU A 201 1.33 -29.24 3.10
N LEU A 202 1.69 -28.14 3.74
CA LEU A 202 3.08 -27.90 4.11
C LEU A 202 3.46 -28.75 5.34
N PRO A 203 4.57 -29.50 5.30
CA PRO A 203 5.07 -30.21 6.48
C PRO A 203 5.31 -29.25 7.64
N GLU A 204 4.94 -29.64 8.87
CA GLU A 204 5.15 -28.84 10.08
C GLU A 204 6.61 -28.41 10.27
N SER A 205 7.56 -29.23 9.84
CA SER A 205 9.00 -28.92 9.87
C SER A 205 9.40 -27.73 8.98
N GLN A 206 8.58 -27.35 7.99
CA GLN A 206 8.84 -26.23 7.07
C GLN A 206 8.18 -24.92 7.54
N LEU A 207 7.22 -24.97 8.45
CA LEU A 207 6.50 -23.79 8.94
C LEU A 207 7.43 -22.72 9.54
N PRO A 208 8.46 -23.05 10.37
CA PRO A 208 9.37 -22.04 10.89
C PRO A 208 10.15 -21.31 9.80
N ALA A 209 10.52 -22.02 8.72
CA ALA A 209 11.22 -21.43 7.59
C ALA A 209 10.32 -20.47 6.80
N MET A 210 9.06 -20.85 6.57
CA MET A 210 8.06 -19.98 5.92
C MET A 210 7.73 -18.75 6.78
N LEU A 211 7.57 -18.93 8.10
CA LEU A 211 7.39 -17.82 9.03
C LEU A 211 8.57 -16.84 8.96
N ALA A 212 9.80 -17.36 8.94
CA ALA A 212 11.00 -16.51 8.82
C ALA A 212 10.98 -15.70 7.52
N VAL A 213 10.58 -16.29 6.39
CA VAL A 213 10.44 -15.57 5.11
C VAL A 213 9.41 -14.46 5.21
N GLN A 214 8.23 -14.77 5.76
CA GLN A 214 7.16 -13.78 5.93
C GLN A 214 7.60 -12.59 6.79
N GLN A 215 8.18 -12.87 7.95
CA GLN A 215 8.64 -11.83 8.88
C GLN A 215 9.81 -11.01 8.32
N GLN A 216 10.75 -11.63 7.61
CA GLN A 216 11.87 -10.91 6.99
C GLN A 216 11.41 -10.05 5.79
N ARG A 217 10.35 -10.45 5.08
CA ARG A 217 9.72 -9.64 4.05
C ARG A 217 9.10 -8.39 4.67
N ASP A 218 8.30 -8.53 5.73
CA ASP A 218 7.69 -7.39 6.41
C ASP A 218 8.75 -6.45 7.00
N ARG A 219 9.84 -7.00 7.53
CA ARG A 219 10.97 -6.22 8.00
C ARG A 219 11.63 -5.43 6.88
N ARG A 220 11.88 -6.05 5.72
CA ARG A 220 12.42 -5.39 4.54
C ARG A 220 11.50 -4.27 4.07
N ILE A 221 10.18 -4.51 3.97
CA ILE A 221 9.21 -3.49 3.58
C ILE A 221 9.26 -2.30 4.54
N ALA A 222 9.32 -2.54 5.85
CA ALA A 222 9.42 -1.49 6.85
C ALA A 222 10.70 -0.65 6.71
N GLU A 223 11.86 -1.29 6.49
CA GLU A 223 13.14 -0.62 6.24
C GLU A 223 13.08 0.25 4.98
N ARG A 224 12.47 -0.26 3.90
CA ARG A 224 12.28 0.49 2.66
C ARG A 224 11.36 1.70 2.84
N LEU A 225 10.26 1.54 3.59
CA LEU A 225 9.35 2.64 3.92
C LEU A 225 10.02 3.75 4.74
N LEU A 226 10.91 3.40 5.67
CA LEU A 226 11.66 4.37 6.46
C LEU A 226 12.68 5.15 5.63
N ALA A 227 13.30 4.49 4.66
CA ALA A 227 14.28 5.12 3.77
C ALA A 227 13.66 5.88 2.59
N ALA A 228 12.38 5.67 2.32
CA ALA A 228 11.70 6.24 1.15
C ALA A 228 11.37 7.73 1.31
N PRO A 229 11.43 8.52 0.22
CA PRO A 229 10.92 9.90 0.22
C PRO A 229 9.45 9.94 0.66
N GLN A 230 9.16 10.83 1.61
CA GLN A 230 7.81 10.99 2.15
C GLN A 230 7.06 12.14 1.47
N PRO A 231 5.72 12.07 1.41
CA PRO A 231 4.85 10.99 1.89
C PRO A 231 5.02 9.70 1.08
N ALA A 232 5.09 8.55 1.77
CA ALA A 232 5.28 7.25 1.14
C ALA A 232 3.97 6.46 1.10
N LEU A 233 3.66 5.86 -0.04
CA LEU A 233 2.52 4.94 -0.22
C LEU A 233 3.05 3.53 -0.49
N LEU A 234 2.61 2.56 0.30
CA LEU A 234 2.86 1.13 0.07
C LEU A 234 1.59 0.47 -0.47
N LEU A 235 1.73 -0.29 -1.54
CA LEU A 235 0.72 -1.25 -2.00
C LEU A 235 1.25 -2.66 -1.78
N ALA A 236 0.52 -3.47 -1.01
CA ALA A 236 0.91 -4.83 -0.64
C ALA A 236 -0.31 -5.68 -0.32
N GLY A 237 -0.14 -6.99 -0.26
CA GLY A 237 -1.16 -7.90 0.21
C GLY A 237 -1.65 -7.59 1.62
N GLY A 238 -2.93 -7.83 1.88
CA GLY A 238 -3.61 -7.43 3.10
C GLY A 238 -2.90 -7.86 4.39
N TYR A 239 -2.33 -9.07 4.42
CA TYR A 239 -1.62 -9.56 5.60
C TYR A 239 -0.38 -8.73 5.95
N HIS A 240 0.37 -8.24 4.94
CA HIS A 240 1.58 -7.45 5.13
C HIS A 240 1.30 -6.08 5.76
N VAL A 241 0.15 -5.47 5.47
CA VAL A 241 -0.18 -4.14 5.97
C VAL A 241 -0.88 -4.15 7.34
N ARG A 242 -1.34 -5.30 7.83
CA ARG A 242 -2.05 -5.39 9.11
C ARG A 242 -1.23 -4.85 10.27
N LYS A 243 -1.88 -4.05 11.12
CA LYS A 243 -1.27 -3.41 12.30
C LYS A 243 -0.90 -4.40 13.40
N ASP A 244 -1.62 -5.51 13.48
CA ASP A 244 -1.48 -6.50 14.54
C ASP A 244 -0.42 -7.59 14.25
N ILE A 245 -0.04 -7.79 12.96
CA ILE A 245 0.91 -8.86 12.57
C ILE A 245 1.95 -8.46 11.51
N GLY A 246 1.76 -7.37 10.77
CA GLY A 246 2.51 -7.02 9.58
C GLY A 246 3.51 -5.88 9.77
N VAL A 247 3.80 -5.18 8.69
CA VAL A 247 4.76 -4.08 8.55
C VAL A 247 4.68 -3.02 9.65
N PRO A 248 3.50 -2.60 10.16
CA PRO A 248 3.43 -1.62 11.23
C PRO A 248 4.15 -2.03 12.51
N LEU A 249 4.17 -3.32 12.88
CA LEU A 249 4.93 -3.80 14.03
C LEU A 249 6.44 -3.67 13.81
N HIS A 250 6.91 -3.92 12.59
CA HIS A 250 8.31 -3.76 12.23
C HIS A 250 8.73 -2.30 12.20
N LEU A 251 7.88 -1.40 11.71
CA LEU A 251 8.10 0.06 11.79
C LEU A 251 8.27 0.50 13.25
N ALA A 252 7.41 0.02 14.14
CA ALA A 252 7.48 0.33 15.57
C ALA A 252 8.74 -0.24 16.23
N ASP A 253 9.18 -1.45 15.86
CA ASP A 253 10.44 -2.05 16.34
C ASP A 253 11.70 -1.33 15.82
N LEU A 254 11.58 -0.65 14.68
CA LEU A 254 12.63 0.18 14.07
C LEU A 254 12.63 1.62 14.63
N GLY A 255 11.71 1.96 15.54
CA GLY A 255 11.61 3.30 16.10
C GLY A 255 11.08 4.34 15.13
N ALA A 256 10.20 3.94 14.20
CA ALA A 256 9.60 4.84 13.23
C ALA A 256 8.86 6.00 13.91
N GLU A 257 9.25 7.22 13.59
CA GLU A 257 8.53 8.44 14.00
C GLU A 257 7.54 8.87 12.93
N GLY A 258 6.56 9.70 13.30
CA GLY A 258 5.55 10.24 12.41
C GLY A 258 4.37 9.30 12.15
N THR A 259 3.42 9.80 11.37
CA THR A 259 2.12 9.13 11.20
C THR A 259 2.17 8.00 10.17
N THR A 260 1.70 6.83 10.58
CA THR A 260 1.45 5.69 9.69
C THR A 260 -0.04 5.37 9.75
N GLN A 261 -0.68 5.25 8.59
CA GLN A 261 -2.09 4.85 8.48
C GLN A 261 -2.22 3.62 7.59
N VAL A 262 -3.18 2.78 7.91
CA VAL A 262 -3.49 1.54 7.19
C VAL A 262 -4.92 1.59 6.66
N LEU A 263 -5.06 1.46 5.35
CA LEU A 263 -6.32 1.22 4.67
C LEU A 263 -6.36 -0.24 4.19
N MET A 264 -7.36 -0.98 4.62
CA MET A 264 -7.63 -2.31 4.09
C MET A 264 -8.71 -2.24 3.01
N LEU A 265 -8.41 -2.72 1.81
CA LEU A 265 -9.42 -3.06 0.82
C LEU A 265 -9.86 -4.49 1.13
N ALA A 266 -11.15 -4.68 1.35
CA ALA A 266 -11.71 -5.95 1.79
C ALA A 266 -12.95 -6.31 0.97
N GLU A 267 -13.09 -7.58 0.63
CA GLU A 267 -14.32 -8.06 0.02
C GLU A 267 -15.47 -8.02 1.04
N VAL A 268 -16.68 -7.71 0.59
CA VAL A 268 -17.86 -7.71 1.46
C VAL A 268 -18.01 -9.04 2.19
N GLY A 269 -18.43 -8.99 3.47
CA GLY A 269 -18.51 -10.15 4.34
C GLY A 269 -17.20 -10.50 5.08
N GLN A 270 -16.07 -9.90 4.70
CA GLN A 270 -14.83 -10.06 5.46
C GLN A 270 -14.83 -9.16 6.70
N VAL A 271 -14.33 -9.69 7.82
CA VAL A 271 -14.21 -8.94 9.07
C VAL A 271 -12.86 -8.24 9.12
N VAL A 272 -12.89 -6.92 9.22
CA VAL A 272 -11.71 -6.08 9.47
C VAL A 272 -11.99 -5.22 10.69
N ASP A 273 -11.12 -5.28 11.69
CA ASP A 273 -11.26 -4.53 12.95
C ASP A 273 -10.16 -3.48 13.15
N ALA A 274 -10.29 -2.69 14.22
CA ALA A 274 -9.38 -1.61 14.54
C ALA A 274 -7.96 -2.07 14.95
N GLN A 275 -7.76 -3.35 15.26
CA GLN A 275 -6.44 -3.92 15.49
C GLN A 275 -5.73 -4.19 14.16
N MET A 276 -6.49 -4.52 13.10
CA MET A 276 -5.95 -4.83 11.78
C MET A 276 -5.62 -3.57 10.96
N ALA A 277 -6.49 -2.55 10.97
CA ALA A 277 -6.35 -1.36 10.13
C ALA A 277 -6.93 -0.10 10.81
N ASP A 278 -6.74 1.07 10.20
CA ASP A 278 -7.39 2.30 10.60
C ASP A 278 -8.68 2.53 9.83
N TYR A 279 -8.68 2.12 8.57
CA TYR A 279 -9.82 2.21 7.66
C TYR A 279 -10.02 0.90 6.90
N VAL A 280 -11.28 0.61 6.56
CA VAL A 280 -11.64 -0.43 5.61
C VAL A 280 -12.52 0.14 4.51
N TRP A 281 -12.31 -0.30 3.27
CA TRP A 281 -13.17 0.00 2.13
C TRP A 281 -13.64 -1.33 1.53
N TYR A 282 -14.95 -1.56 1.60
CA TYR A 282 -15.55 -2.82 1.15
C TYR A 282 -15.82 -2.80 -0.35
N THR A 283 -15.39 -3.84 -1.02
CA THR A 283 -15.53 -4.08 -2.47
C THR A 283 -16.39 -5.30 -2.73
N PRO A 284 -16.84 -5.51 -3.99
CA PRO A 284 -17.37 -6.78 -4.39
C PRO A 284 -16.32 -7.89 -4.26
N ALA A 285 -16.76 -9.14 -4.25
CA ALA A 285 -15.92 -10.31 -4.16
C ALA A 285 -15.77 -11.01 -5.51
N LEU A 286 -14.68 -11.77 -5.66
CA LEU A 286 -14.56 -12.77 -6.72
C LEU A 286 -15.34 -14.03 -6.34
N PRO A 287 -15.77 -14.83 -7.33
CA PRO A 287 -16.29 -16.16 -7.05
C PRO A 287 -15.29 -16.97 -6.23
N GLU A 288 -15.82 -17.70 -5.25
CA GLU A 288 -14.97 -18.55 -4.41
C GLU A 288 -14.21 -19.55 -5.26
N GLN A 289 -12.88 -19.55 -5.13
CA GLN A 289 -12.02 -20.51 -5.82
C GLN A 289 -11.44 -21.48 -4.80
N ASP A 290 -11.56 -22.78 -5.10
CA ASP A 290 -10.89 -23.81 -4.31
C ASP A 290 -9.41 -23.91 -4.70
N TYR A 291 -8.61 -22.96 -4.22
CA TYR A 291 -7.14 -22.97 -4.39
C TYR A 291 -6.51 -24.22 -3.79
N CYS A 292 -7.12 -24.78 -2.76
CA CYS A 292 -6.62 -25.99 -2.11
C CYS A 292 -6.80 -27.22 -3.00
N ALA A 293 -7.89 -27.31 -3.76
CA ALA A 293 -8.03 -28.37 -4.77
C ALA A 293 -7.02 -28.22 -5.92
N GLN A 294 -6.68 -26.97 -6.30
CA GLN A 294 -5.65 -26.72 -7.31
C GLN A 294 -4.27 -27.13 -6.82
N MET A 295 -3.88 -26.77 -5.58
CA MET A 295 -2.60 -27.16 -4.99
C MET A 295 -2.46 -28.69 -4.87
N ARG A 296 -3.53 -29.40 -4.49
CA ARG A 296 -3.52 -30.88 -4.40
C ARG A 296 -3.32 -31.57 -5.75
N LYS A 297 -3.65 -30.91 -6.87
CA LYS A 297 -3.51 -31.48 -8.25
C LYS A 297 -2.17 -31.17 -8.88
N GLY A 298 -1.46 -30.13 -8.40
CA GLY A 298 -0.20 -29.68 -8.98
C GLY A 298 1.05 -30.12 -8.20
N GLY A 299 0.90 -30.89 -7.13
CA GLY A 299 1.98 -31.44 -6.29
C GLY A 299 2.41 -32.84 -6.68
#